data_969c99cab8cc803be7b09ec8f91096b1
#
_entry.id   969c99cab8cc803be7b09ec8f91096b1
#
_cell.length_a   1.000
_cell.length_b   1.000
_cell.length_c   1.000
_cell.angle_alpha   90.00
_cell.angle_beta   90.00
_cell.angle_gamma   90.00
#
_symmetry.space_group_name_H-M   'P 1'
#
loop_
_entity.id
_entity.type
_entity.pdbx_description
1 polymer ?
#
loop_
_entity_poly.entity_id
_entity_poly.type
_entity_poly.pdbx_seq_one_letter_code
_entity_poly.pdbx_strand_id
1 'polypeptide(L)'
;IETKEPPAYKRTQTHYPKLGEFIPVLKQRLTDETKLPAKQRLTARRHFERLRTEGYQGAYCAVASFIRQFKEQYQPAPHVVFIPQRFSAADAYQFDCSFETVKLNGLLVKLKVAHFRLCHSRAFFIRAYPNEKLDMLIDAHNHAFSYFGGTPNRGIYDNMKTAVKHIGMGKERIFNDKFLSMMNHFIIEPVACTPASGWEKGQVERQVRTLRKQLFEPTLAFNNIDELNSFLLDQCHQIIQTATHPEDRSKVINTLFCVERTMLAPYSPYT
;
A
#
# COMPACT_ATOMS: atom_id res chain seq x y z
N ILE A 1 -37.32 34.85 -9.30
CA ILE A 1 -37.73 33.48 -9.73
C ILE A 1 -36.92 32.52 -8.86
N GLU A 2 -37.55 32.05 -7.80
CA GLU A 2 -36.95 31.01 -6.95
C GLU A 2 -36.98 29.67 -7.68
N THR A 3 -35.84 29.17 -8.07
CA THR A 3 -35.67 27.78 -8.56
C THR A 3 -35.84 26.83 -7.40
N LYS A 4 -37.05 26.28 -7.21
CA LYS A 4 -37.26 25.14 -6.32
C LYS A 4 -36.54 23.92 -6.89
N GLU A 5 -35.48 23.44 -6.20
CA GLU A 5 -34.88 22.16 -6.51
C GLU A 5 -35.95 21.05 -6.45
N PRO A 6 -35.97 20.11 -7.40
CA PRO A 6 -36.94 19.02 -7.37
C PRO A 6 -36.71 18.18 -6.11
N PRO A 7 -37.78 17.73 -5.41
CA PRO A 7 -37.65 16.95 -4.19
C PRO A 7 -36.90 15.65 -4.49
N ALA A 8 -35.74 15.49 -3.85
CA ALA A 8 -34.97 14.25 -3.94
C ALA A 8 -35.76 13.11 -3.27
N TYR A 9 -36.11 12.07 -4.05
CA TYR A 9 -36.75 10.86 -3.51
C TYR A 9 -35.80 10.13 -2.54
N LYS A 10 -36.03 10.27 -1.24
CA LYS A 10 -35.33 9.52 -0.20
C LYS A 10 -36.18 8.31 0.21
N ARG A 11 -35.76 7.11 -0.19
CA ARG A 11 -36.37 5.86 0.25
C ARG A 11 -36.05 5.66 1.73
N THR A 12 -37.01 5.86 2.62
CA THR A 12 -36.85 5.81 4.08
C THR A 12 -36.77 4.39 4.65
N GLN A 13 -37.26 3.37 3.95
CA GLN A 13 -37.18 1.96 4.36
C GLN A 13 -36.76 1.07 3.20
N THR A 14 -35.77 0.21 3.42
CA THR A 14 -35.40 -0.81 2.48
C THR A 14 -36.23 -2.07 2.75
N HIS A 15 -37.14 -2.39 1.87
CA HIS A 15 -37.98 -3.59 1.99
C HIS A 15 -37.30 -4.79 1.34
N TYR A 16 -37.16 -5.90 2.07
CA TYR A 16 -36.53 -7.15 1.60
C TYR A 16 -37.57 -8.27 1.54
N PRO A 17 -38.48 -8.32 0.56
CA PRO A 17 -39.63 -9.22 0.57
C PRO A 17 -39.25 -10.71 0.59
N LYS A 18 -38.18 -11.11 -0.11
CA LYS A 18 -37.70 -12.49 -0.11
C LYS A 18 -36.75 -12.84 1.03
N LEU A 19 -36.15 -11.84 1.68
CA LEU A 19 -35.21 -12.06 2.79
C LEU A 19 -35.94 -12.01 4.15
N GLY A 20 -37.19 -11.53 4.21
CA GLY A 20 -37.91 -11.25 5.45
C GLY A 20 -37.89 -12.40 6.46
N GLU A 21 -38.20 -13.61 6.02
CA GLU A 21 -38.23 -14.82 6.85
C GLU A 21 -36.82 -15.21 7.37
N PHE A 22 -35.76 -14.86 6.63
CA PHE A 22 -34.37 -15.17 6.98
C PHE A 22 -33.68 -14.07 7.81
N ILE A 23 -34.30 -12.90 7.96
CA ILE A 23 -33.72 -11.76 8.70
C ILE A 23 -33.41 -12.11 10.15
N PRO A 24 -34.29 -12.77 10.94
CA PRO A 24 -34.00 -13.12 12.32
C PRO A 24 -32.76 -14.01 12.45
N VAL A 25 -32.68 -15.06 11.64
CA VAL A 25 -31.54 -15.99 11.63
C VAL A 25 -30.24 -15.28 11.22
N LEU A 26 -30.32 -14.44 10.19
CA LEU A 26 -29.16 -13.69 9.72
C LEU A 26 -28.68 -12.67 10.76
N LYS A 27 -29.59 -11.95 11.42
CA LYS A 27 -29.27 -11.05 12.54
C LYS A 27 -28.56 -11.77 13.68
N GLN A 28 -29.10 -12.92 14.11
CA GLN A 28 -28.49 -13.71 15.17
C GLN A 28 -27.06 -14.11 14.82
N ARG A 29 -26.83 -14.64 13.62
CA ARG A 29 -25.50 -15.01 13.14
C ARG A 29 -24.52 -13.83 13.11
N LEU A 30 -24.97 -12.69 12.60
CA LEU A 30 -24.17 -11.48 12.55
C LEU A 30 -23.81 -10.98 13.95
N THR A 31 -24.74 -11.09 14.91
CA THR A 31 -24.52 -10.74 16.32
C THR A 31 -23.50 -11.68 16.97
N ASP A 32 -23.60 -12.98 16.73
CA ASP A 32 -22.65 -13.95 17.29
C ASP A 32 -21.25 -13.75 16.69
N GLU A 33 -21.16 -13.41 15.41
CA GLU A 33 -19.91 -13.08 14.76
C GLU A 33 -19.24 -11.81 15.28
N THR A 34 -19.98 -10.90 15.94
CA THR A 34 -19.34 -9.71 16.56
C THR A 34 -18.32 -10.11 17.64
N LYS A 35 -18.54 -11.24 18.30
CA LYS A 35 -17.67 -11.78 19.35
C LYS A 35 -16.40 -12.43 18.79
N LEU A 36 -16.36 -12.70 17.48
CA LEU A 36 -15.22 -13.34 16.82
C LEU A 36 -14.22 -12.32 16.28
N PRO A 37 -12.91 -12.67 16.22
CA PRO A 37 -11.92 -11.87 15.52
C PRO A 37 -12.33 -11.64 14.05
N ALA A 38 -12.00 -10.47 13.48
CA ALA A 38 -12.42 -10.08 12.13
C ALA A 38 -12.06 -11.12 11.04
N LYS A 39 -10.90 -11.81 11.19
CA LYS A 39 -10.44 -12.85 10.26
C LYS A 39 -11.30 -14.14 10.28
N GLN A 40 -12.07 -14.35 11.34
CA GLN A 40 -12.94 -15.54 11.50
C GLN A 40 -14.40 -15.26 11.12
N ARG A 41 -14.75 -14.00 10.86
CA ARG A 41 -16.11 -13.61 10.46
C ARG A 41 -16.38 -14.01 9.01
N LEU A 42 -17.60 -14.47 8.75
CA LEU A 42 -17.98 -14.85 7.39
C LEU A 42 -18.17 -13.63 6.48
N THR A 43 -17.87 -13.85 5.21
CA THR A 43 -18.16 -12.85 4.16
C THR A 43 -19.65 -12.84 3.83
N ALA A 44 -20.16 -11.75 3.26
CA ALA A 44 -21.55 -11.69 2.79
C ALA A 44 -21.87 -12.81 1.78
N ARG A 45 -20.88 -13.23 0.98
CA ARG A 45 -21.01 -14.33 0.03
C ARG A 45 -21.28 -15.66 0.75
N ARG A 46 -20.55 -15.94 1.83
CA ARG A 46 -20.73 -17.17 2.62
C ARG A 46 -22.07 -17.18 3.38
N HIS A 47 -22.53 -16.03 3.88
CA HIS A 47 -23.88 -15.92 4.43
C HIS A 47 -24.95 -16.20 3.39
N PHE A 48 -24.82 -15.65 2.20
CA PHE A 48 -25.74 -15.91 1.09
C PHE A 48 -25.76 -17.40 0.70
N GLU A 49 -24.60 -18.06 0.58
CA GLU A 49 -24.51 -19.48 0.29
C GLU A 49 -25.22 -20.34 1.35
N ARG A 50 -25.04 -20.04 2.63
CA ARG A 50 -25.75 -20.70 3.72
C ARG A 50 -27.27 -20.49 3.65
N LEU A 51 -27.71 -19.26 3.42
CA LEU A 51 -29.14 -18.99 3.24
C LEU A 51 -29.73 -19.75 2.04
N ARG A 52 -28.97 -19.90 0.97
CA ARG A 52 -29.37 -20.70 -0.21
C ARG A 52 -29.62 -22.17 0.16
N THR A 53 -28.76 -22.77 0.96
CA THR A 53 -28.98 -24.16 1.45
C THR A 53 -30.16 -24.27 2.40
N GLU A 54 -30.57 -23.18 3.03
CA GLU A 54 -31.73 -23.08 3.94
C GLU A 54 -33.02 -22.68 3.20
N GLY A 55 -33.02 -22.61 1.86
CA GLY A 55 -34.19 -22.36 1.05
C GLY A 55 -34.36 -20.91 0.56
N TYR A 56 -33.40 -20.00 0.82
CA TYR A 56 -33.48 -18.64 0.31
C TYR A 56 -33.35 -18.57 -1.23
N GLN A 57 -34.37 -18.00 -1.87
CA GLN A 57 -34.45 -17.90 -3.34
C GLN A 57 -34.26 -16.45 -3.85
N GLY A 58 -33.81 -15.54 -2.99
CA GLY A 58 -33.57 -14.15 -3.35
C GLY A 58 -32.16 -13.90 -3.94
N ALA A 59 -31.91 -12.64 -4.30
CA ALA A 59 -30.63 -12.22 -4.88
C ALA A 59 -29.55 -11.96 -3.81
N TYR A 60 -28.28 -12.17 -4.17
CA TYR A 60 -27.13 -11.87 -3.33
C TYR A 60 -27.09 -10.40 -2.87
N CYS A 61 -27.46 -9.47 -3.76
CA CYS A 61 -27.44 -8.03 -3.45
C CYS A 61 -28.33 -7.66 -2.28
N ALA A 62 -29.47 -8.34 -2.06
CA ALA A 62 -30.34 -8.11 -0.92
C ALA A 62 -29.67 -8.52 0.40
N VAL A 63 -29.01 -9.68 0.44
CA VAL A 63 -28.25 -10.18 1.59
C VAL A 63 -27.06 -9.25 1.88
N ALA A 64 -26.30 -8.88 0.87
CA ALA A 64 -25.14 -7.99 1.01
C ALA A 64 -25.54 -6.59 1.52
N SER A 65 -26.63 -6.04 0.98
CA SER A 65 -27.17 -4.75 1.42
C SER A 65 -27.65 -4.79 2.87
N PHE A 66 -28.36 -5.85 3.26
CA PHE A 66 -28.82 -6.04 4.65
C PHE A 66 -27.62 -6.15 5.60
N ILE A 67 -26.61 -6.96 5.29
CA ILE A 67 -25.41 -7.10 6.12
C ILE A 67 -24.66 -5.77 6.27
N ARG A 68 -24.58 -4.98 5.19
CA ARG A 68 -23.97 -3.64 5.24
C ARG A 68 -24.72 -2.73 6.20
N GLN A 69 -26.05 -2.63 6.08
CA GLN A 69 -26.89 -1.82 6.96
C GLN A 69 -26.81 -2.29 8.42
N PHE A 70 -26.82 -3.61 8.66
CA PHE A 70 -26.63 -4.15 10.00
C PHE A 70 -25.31 -3.72 10.61
N LYS A 71 -24.20 -3.81 9.86
CA LYS A 71 -22.88 -3.38 10.32
C LYS A 71 -22.83 -1.88 10.59
N GLU A 72 -23.40 -1.06 9.74
CA GLU A 72 -23.50 0.39 9.95
C GLU A 72 -24.28 0.75 11.23
N GLN A 73 -25.34 0.02 11.53
CA GLN A 73 -26.22 0.28 12.66
C GLN A 73 -25.69 -0.28 13.99
N TYR A 74 -25.17 -1.51 13.98
CA TYR A 74 -24.79 -2.25 15.19
C TYR A 74 -23.28 -2.39 15.41
N GLN A 75 -22.50 -2.09 14.43
CA GLN A 75 -21.05 -2.07 14.47
C GLN A 75 -20.53 -0.81 13.76
N PRO A 76 -20.83 0.39 14.29
CA PRO A 76 -20.23 1.57 13.71
C PRO A 76 -18.72 1.35 13.70
N ALA A 77 -18.13 1.37 12.50
CA ALA A 77 -16.70 1.32 12.39
C ALA A 77 -16.13 2.41 13.30
N PRO A 78 -15.13 2.13 14.14
CA PRO A 78 -14.48 3.20 14.87
C PRO A 78 -14.12 4.26 13.83
N HIS A 79 -14.54 5.51 14.07
CA HIS A 79 -14.14 6.63 13.23
C HIS A 79 -12.62 6.75 13.37
N VAL A 80 -11.91 5.98 12.53
CA VAL A 80 -10.47 6.17 12.37
C VAL A 80 -10.34 7.51 11.68
N VAL A 81 -10.08 8.54 12.46
CA VAL A 81 -9.74 9.85 11.93
C VAL A 81 -8.44 9.66 11.17
N PHE A 82 -8.54 9.54 9.86
CA PHE A 82 -7.37 9.51 8.99
C PHE A 82 -6.82 10.93 8.95
N ILE A 83 -5.77 11.18 9.71
CA ILE A 83 -4.99 12.42 9.61
C ILE A 83 -4.03 12.21 8.44
N PRO A 84 -4.20 12.90 7.30
CA PRO A 84 -3.28 12.78 6.19
C PRO A 84 -1.89 13.21 6.64
N GLN A 85 -0.91 12.32 6.52
CA GLN A 85 0.49 12.69 6.77
C GLN A 85 0.94 13.62 5.64
N ARG A 86 1.25 14.86 6.00
CA ARG A 86 1.86 15.82 5.10
C ARG A 86 3.37 15.83 5.33
N PHE A 87 4.12 15.69 4.25
CA PHE A 87 5.57 15.70 4.26
C PHE A 87 6.05 16.94 3.49
N SER A 88 7.00 17.66 4.04
CA SER A 88 7.73 18.70 3.32
C SER A 88 8.61 18.07 2.23
N ALA A 89 9.05 18.87 1.27
CA ALA A 89 10.01 18.42 0.27
C ALA A 89 11.32 18.00 0.96
N ALA A 90 11.94 16.93 0.47
CA ALA A 90 13.14 16.29 1.02
C ALA A 90 13.04 15.79 2.48
N ASP A 91 11.84 15.76 3.07
CA ASP A 91 11.66 15.30 4.45
C ASP A 91 11.87 13.79 4.57
N ALA A 92 11.15 12.98 3.81
CA ALA A 92 11.19 11.53 3.99
C ALA A 92 10.96 10.73 2.71
N TYR A 93 11.43 9.49 2.73
CA TYR A 93 11.01 8.45 1.79
C TYR A 93 10.47 7.24 2.54
N GLN A 94 9.66 6.45 1.86
CA GLN A 94 9.21 5.14 2.32
C GLN A 94 9.90 4.05 1.50
N PHE A 95 10.30 2.98 2.20
CA PHE A 95 10.90 1.79 1.62
C PHE A 95 10.03 0.57 1.86
N ASP A 96 9.87 -0.27 0.83
CA ASP A 96 9.23 -1.57 0.91
C ASP A 96 9.87 -2.56 -0.05
N CYS A 97 9.60 -3.85 0.18
CA CYS A 97 9.98 -4.91 -0.74
C CYS A 97 8.77 -5.77 -1.11
N SER A 98 8.69 -6.15 -2.37
CA SER A 98 7.73 -7.13 -2.85
C SER A 98 8.41 -8.37 -3.44
N PHE A 99 7.64 -9.45 -3.61
CA PHE A 99 8.04 -10.59 -4.43
C PHE A 99 7.29 -10.52 -5.75
N GLU A 100 8.03 -10.60 -6.84
CA GLU A 100 7.44 -10.64 -8.19
C GLU A 100 8.00 -11.84 -8.95
N THR A 101 7.16 -12.42 -9.82
CA THR A 101 7.57 -13.55 -10.68
C THR A 101 7.76 -13.04 -12.09
N VAL A 102 8.92 -13.31 -12.65
CA VAL A 102 9.30 -12.93 -14.02
C VAL A 102 9.90 -14.14 -14.75
N LYS A 103 10.00 -14.05 -16.06
CA LYS A 103 10.69 -15.03 -16.89
C LYS A 103 12.11 -14.50 -17.21
N LEU A 104 13.16 -15.17 -16.72
CA LEU A 104 14.53 -14.86 -17.08
C LEU A 104 15.12 -16.03 -17.86
N ASN A 105 15.62 -15.75 -19.08
CA ASN A 105 16.11 -16.78 -19.98
C ASN A 105 15.16 -17.97 -20.14
N GLY A 106 13.86 -17.67 -20.27
CA GLY A 106 12.79 -18.69 -20.43
C GLY A 106 12.31 -19.36 -19.13
N LEU A 107 13.00 -19.19 -17.99
CA LEU A 107 12.66 -19.80 -16.71
C LEU A 107 11.88 -18.83 -15.82
N LEU A 108 10.82 -19.34 -15.14
CA LEU A 108 10.10 -18.57 -14.13
C LEU A 108 10.96 -18.42 -12.87
N VAL A 109 11.27 -17.20 -12.51
CA VAL A 109 12.09 -16.85 -11.35
C VAL A 109 11.32 -15.90 -10.45
N LYS A 110 11.35 -16.17 -9.13
CA LYS A 110 10.80 -15.28 -8.12
C LYS A 110 11.90 -14.34 -7.63
N LEU A 111 11.73 -13.05 -7.86
CA LEU A 111 12.67 -12.01 -7.48
C LEU A 111 12.13 -11.16 -6.33
N LYS A 112 13.04 -10.53 -5.61
CA LYS A 112 12.74 -9.47 -4.65
C LYS A 112 12.82 -8.13 -5.37
N VAL A 113 11.80 -7.29 -5.23
CA VAL A 113 11.79 -5.94 -5.81
C VAL A 113 11.81 -4.93 -4.67
N ALA A 114 12.84 -4.09 -4.64
CA ALA A 114 12.96 -2.95 -3.75
C ALA A 114 12.15 -1.77 -4.29
N HIS A 115 11.35 -1.13 -3.44
CA HIS A 115 10.53 0.03 -3.75
C HIS A 115 10.92 1.20 -2.87
N PHE A 116 11.25 2.32 -3.47
CA PHE A 116 11.48 3.59 -2.80
C PHE A 116 10.45 4.60 -3.26
N ARG A 117 9.93 5.42 -2.37
CA ARG A 117 8.99 6.48 -2.69
C ARG A 117 9.26 7.72 -1.85
N LEU A 118 9.56 8.84 -2.50
CA LEU A 118 9.60 10.15 -1.84
C LEU A 118 8.21 10.51 -1.33
N CYS A 119 8.14 10.94 -0.08
CA CYS A 119 6.85 11.16 0.60
C CYS A 119 6.16 12.45 0.14
N HIS A 120 6.90 13.44 -0.35
CA HIS A 120 6.33 14.69 -0.84
C HIS A 120 5.90 14.60 -2.30
N SER A 121 6.83 14.47 -3.24
CA SER A 121 6.52 14.45 -4.68
C SER A 121 5.82 13.19 -5.16
N ARG A 122 5.91 12.09 -4.40
CA ARG A 122 5.48 10.75 -4.80
C ARG A 122 6.34 10.14 -5.90
N ALA A 123 7.46 10.76 -6.28
CA ALA A 123 8.44 10.15 -7.16
C ALA A 123 8.94 8.84 -6.56
N PHE A 124 9.19 7.86 -7.41
CA PHE A 124 9.55 6.52 -6.95
C PHE A 124 10.65 5.90 -7.78
N PHE A 125 11.33 4.93 -7.20
CA PHE A 125 12.33 4.09 -7.83
C PHE A 125 12.11 2.64 -7.45
N ILE A 126 12.26 1.72 -8.39
CA ILE A 126 12.19 0.27 -8.16
C ILE A 126 13.35 -0.45 -8.81
N ARG A 127 13.84 -1.52 -8.18
CA ARG A 127 14.91 -2.37 -8.69
C ARG A 127 14.74 -3.81 -8.21
N ALA A 128 14.99 -4.76 -9.11
CA ALA A 128 14.85 -6.19 -8.84
C ALA A 128 16.17 -6.82 -8.40
N TYR A 129 16.08 -7.81 -7.50
CA TYR A 129 17.20 -8.54 -6.90
C TYR A 129 16.90 -10.02 -6.77
N PRO A 130 17.91 -10.90 -6.80
CA PRO A 130 17.71 -12.34 -6.64
C PRO A 130 17.35 -12.74 -5.20
N ASN A 131 17.68 -11.92 -4.20
CA ASN A 131 17.47 -12.21 -2.78
C ASN A 131 17.27 -10.94 -1.95
N GLU A 132 17.01 -11.11 -0.63
CA GLU A 132 16.83 -10.03 0.35
C GLU A 132 17.96 -10.07 1.39
N LYS A 133 19.21 -9.85 0.95
CA LYS A 133 20.35 -9.71 1.85
C LYS A 133 20.67 -8.25 2.11
N LEU A 134 21.55 -8.01 3.09
CA LEU A 134 21.96 -6.65 3.44
C LEU A 134 22.69 -5.96 2.28
N ASP A 135 23.50 -6.69 1.52
CA ASP A 135 24.21 -6.16 0.34
C ASP A 135 23.23 -5.65 -0.74
N MET A 136 22.12 -6.39 -0.94
CA MET A 136 21.02 -5.93 -1.79
C MET A 136 20.41 -4.62 -1.27
N LEU A 137 20.22 -4.50 0.05
CA LEU A 137 19.65 -3.30 0.65
C LEU A 137 20.57 -2.10 0.44
N ILE A 138 21.88 -2.28 0.60
CA ILE A 138 22.93 -1.25 0.35
C ILE A 138 22.90 -0.82 -1.11
N ASP A 139 22.97 -1.78 -2.04
CA ASP A 139 22.95 -1.51 -3.48
C ASP A 139 21.66 -0.79 -3.90
N ALA A 140 20.52 -1.21 -3.37
CA ALA A 140 19.23 -0.59 -3.64
C ALA A 140 19.18 0.89 -3.22
N HIS A 141 19.75 1.22 -2.04
CA HIS A 141 19.83 2.61 -1.57
C HIS A 141 20.76 3.44 -2.44
N ASN A 142 21.93 2.92 -2.80
CA ASN A 142 22.85 3.59 -3.71
C ASN A 142 22.19 3.94 -5.04
N HIS A 143 21.49 2.98 -5.66
CA HIS A 143 20.78 3.21 -6.92
C HIS A 143 19.61 4.19 -6.77
N ALA A 144 18.84 4.08 -5.68
CA ALA A 144 17.70 4.96 -5.45
C ALA A 144 18.16 6.42 -5.25
N PHE A 145 19.19 6.67 -4.44
CA PHE A 145 19.66 8.02 -4.18
C PHE A 145 20.41 8.62 -5.38
N SER A 146 21.12 7.81 -6.15
CA SER A 146 21.65 8.22 -7.45
C SER A 146 20.52 8.66 -8.39
N TYR A 147 19.43 7.90 -8.48
CA TYR A 147 18.25 8.21 -9.28
C TYR A 147 17.54 9.49 -8.81
N PHE A 148 17.32 9.65 -7.52
CA PHE A 148 16.71 10.84 -6.97
C PHE A 148 17.61 12.07 -7.04
N GLY A 149 18.92 11.88 -7.16
CA GLY A 149 19.92 12.94 -7.20
C GLY A 149 20.29 13.48 -5.83
N GLY A 150 20.03 12.73 -4.75
CA GLY A 150 20.32 13.09 -3.38
C GLY A 150 19.56 12.26 -2.36
N THR A 151 19.74 12.60 -1.07
CA THR A 151 19.14 11.87 0.06
C THR A 151 18.12 12.74 0.80
N PRO A 152 16.91 12.19 1.14
CA PRO A 152 15.99 12.84 2.08
C PRO A 152 16.48 12.71 3.54
N ASN A 153 15.90 13.50 4.44
CA ASN A 153 16.31 13.52 5.85
C ASN A 153 15.95 12.23 6.61
N ARG A 154 14.84 11.57 6.24
CA ARG A 154 14.34 10.40 6.98
C ARG A 154 13.98 9.25 6.04
N GLY A 155 14.24 8.01 6.50
CA GLY A 155 13.84 6.78 5.82
C GLY A 155 12.81 6.02 6.65
N ILE A 156 11.61 5.79 6.12
CA ILE A 156 10.52 5.07 6.79
C ILE A 156 10.53 3.61 6.33
N TYR A 157 10.77 2.70 7.28
CA TYR A 157 10.92 1.26 7.04
C TYR A 157 9.86 0.46 7.77
N ASP A 158 9.47 -0.68 7.19
CA ASP A 158 8.79 -1.71 7.96
C ASP A 158 9.80 -2.46 8.86
N ASN A 159 9.28 -3.32 9.74
CA ASN A 159 10.07 -4.17 10.64
C ASN A 159 10.75 -5.32 9.87
N MET A 160 11.50 -5.01 8.82
CA MET A 160 12.20 -6.00 8.01
C MET A 160 13.45 -6.51 8.75
N LYS A 161 13.65 -7.84 8.74
CA LYS A 161 14.75 -8.50 9.45
C LYS A 161 16.15 -8.05 9.03
N THR A 162 16.32 -7.57 7.81
CA THR A 162 17.58 -7.05 7.30
C THR A 162 17.97 -5.71 7.89
N ALA A 163 17.00 -4.89 8.27
CA ALA A 163 17.21 -3.59 8.89
C ALA A 163 17.12 -3.63 10.42
N VAL A 164 16.24 -4.48 11.00
CA VAL A 164 15.91 -4.50 12.43
C VAL A 164 16.39 -5.81 13.07
N LYS A 165 17.28 -5.73 14.08
CA LYS A 165 17.73 -6.88 14.89
C LYS A 165 16.69 -7.29 15.93
N HIS A 166 16.07 -6.31 16.60
CA HIS A 166 15.12 -6.55 17.68
C HIS A 166 14.00 -5.51 17.67
N ILE A 167 12.78 -5.98 17.93
CA ILE A 167 11.57 -5.17 18.03
C ILE A 167 11.21 -5.05 19.51
N GLY A 168 11.40 -3.85 20.10
CA GLY A 168 10.98 -3.53 21.45
C GLY A 168 9.49 -3.11 21.51
N MET A 169 9.08 -2.49 22.62
CA MET A 169 7.73 -1.96 22.78
C MET A 169 7.53 -0.66 21.99
N GLY A 170 6.36 -0.52 21.37
CA GLY A 170 6.03 0.69 20.60
C GLY A 170 6.95 0.90 19.39
N LYS A 171 7.65 2.02 19.35
CA LYS A 171 8.60 2.40 18.28
C LYS A 171 10.05 2.00 18.55
N GLU A 172 10.35 1.41 19.71
CA GLU A 172 11.71 0.99 20.02
C GLU A 172 12.20 -0.10 19.07
N ARG A 173 13.34 0.14 18.44
CA ARG A 173 13.99 -0.80 17.52
C ARG A 173 15.48 -0.79 17.73
N ILE A 174 16.07 -1.99 17.68
CA ILE A 174 17.52 -2.15 17.55
C ILE A 174 17.78 -2.48 16.08
N PHE A 175 18.31 -1.52 15.35
CA PHE A 175 18.69 -1.72 13.96
C PHE A 175 19.98 -2.53 13.83
N ASN A 176 20.21 -3.08 12.65
CA ASN A 176 21.45 -3.72 12.29
C ASN A 176 22.58 -2.69 12.20
N ASP A 177 23.78 -2.99 12.75
CA ASP A 177 24.89 -2.04 12.84
C ASP A 177 25.37 -1.57 11.46
N LYS A 178 25.46 -2.48 10.48
CA LYS A 178 25.80 -2.14 9.09
C LYS A 178 24.70 -1.29 8.43
N PHE A 179 23.43 -1.57 8.74
CA PHE A 179 22.32 -0.73 8.27
C PHE A 179 22.42 0.67 8.87
N LEU A 180 22.70 0.79 10.17
CA LEU A 180 22.90 2.10 10.81
C LEU A 180 24.14 2.82 10.25
N SER A 181 25.23 2.11 9.98
CA SER A 181 26.40 2.68 9.34
C SER A 181 26.06 3.28 7.97
N MET A 182 25.30 2.57 7.16
CA MET A 182 24.80 3.07 5.87
C MET A 182 23.89 4.31 6.06
N MET A 183 22.95 4.27 7.01
CA MET A 183 22.07 5.43 7.28
C MET A 183 22.83 6.65 7.73
N ASN A 184 23.83 6.46 8.63
CA ASN A 184 24.70 7.53 9.07
C ASN A 184 25.56 8.12 7.95
N HIS A 185 26.07 7.27 7.05
CA HIS A 185 26.80 7.74 5.86
C HIS A 185 25.94 8.65 4.98
N PHE A 186 24.66 8.29 4.78
CA PHE A 186 23.73 9.09 4.00
C PHE A 186 23.11 10.27 4.80
N ILE A 187 23.41 10.39 6.09
CA ILE A 187 22.83 11.39 7.02
C ILE A 187 21.30 11.26 7.06
N ILE A 188 20.81 10.02 7.09
CA ILE A 188 19.38 9.70 7.10
C ILE A 188 18.97 9.16 8.47
N GLU A 189 17.92 9.73 9.07
CA GLU A 189 17.28 9.18 10.26
C GLU A 189 16.40 7.97 9.88
N PRO A 190 16.72 6.74 10.32
CA PRO A 190 15.86 5.59 10.10
C PRO A 190 14.66 5.60 11.06
N VAL A 191 13.46 5.60 10.50
CA VAL A 191 12.19 5.56 11.23
C VAL A 191 11.51 4.22 10.98
N ALA A 192 11.30 3.42 12.02
CA ALA A 192 10.52 2.20 11.91
C ALA A 192 9.03 2.46 12.11
N CYS A 193 8.20 1.80 11.30
CA CYS A 193 6.76 1.82 11.48
C CYS A 193 6.35 1.15 12.80
N THR A 194 5.31 1.66 13.45
CA THR A 194 4.69 1.01 14.60
C THR A 194 4.09 -0.34 14.15
N PRO A 195 4.23 -1.43 14.92
CA PRO A 195 3.59 -2.70 14.59
C PRO A 195 2.09 -2.53 14.38
N ALA A 196 1.55 -3.16 13.34
CA ALA A 196 0.15 -3.09 12.94
C ALA A 196 -0.37 -1.70 12.50
N SER A 197 0.49 -0.72 12.28
CA SER A 197 0.14 0.64 11.84
C SER A 197 0.33 0.80 10.33
N GLY A 198 -0.39 0.03 9.52
CA GLY A 198 -0.32 0.08 8.05
C GLY A 198 -0.59 1.46 7.45
N TRP A 199 -1.21 2.38 8.21
CA TRP A 199 -1.43 3.76 7.78
C TRP A 199 -0.13 4.59 7.70
N GLU A 200 0.90 4.27 8.50
CA GLU A 200 2.21 4.94 8.48
C GLU A 200 2.95 4.66 7.16
N LYS A 201 2.72 3.51 6.54
CA LYS A 201 3.37 3.05 5.31
C LYS A 201 2.42 2.97 4.10
N GLY A 202 1.18 3.41 4.26
CA GLY A 202 0.12 3.24 3.26
C GLY A 202 0.42 3.81 1.87
N GLN A 203 1.39 4.71 1.73
CA GLN A 203 1.79 5.30 0.45
C GLN A 203 2.56 4.29 -0.40
N VAL A 204 3.64 3.69 0.14
CA VAL A 204 4.46 2.72 -0.61
C VAL A 204 3.74 1.39 -0.82
N GLU A 205 2.94 0.92 0.14
CA GLU A 205 2.13 -0.29 -0.02
C GLU A 205 1.11 -0.16 -1.17
N ARG A 206 0.47 1.01 -1.28
CA ARG A 206 -0.43 1.30 -2.41
C ARG A 206 0.33 1.34 -3.73
N GLN A 207 1.52 1.92 -3.73
CA GLN A 207 2.40 1.92 -4.90
C GLN A 207 2.78 0.51 -5.33
N VAL A 208 3.27 -0.34 -4.42
CA VAL A 208 3.63 -1.74 -4.71
C VAL A 208 2.47 -2.45 -5.40
N ARG A 209 1.25 -2.31 -4.89
CA ARG A 209 0.04 -2.92 -5.49
C ARG A 209 -0.25 -2.38 -6.89
N THR A 210 -0.10 -1.07 -7.10
CA THR A 210 -0.35 -0.44 -8.40
C THR A 210 0.70 -0.86 -9.42
N LEU A 211 1.99 -0.79 -9.05
CA LEU A 211 3.09 -1.13 -9.94
C LEU A 211 3.12 -2.63 -10.29
N ARG A 212 2.72 -3.52 -9.35
CA ARG A 212 2.56 -4.94 -9.65
C ARG A 212 1.62 -5.16 -10.83
N LYS A 213 0.43 -4.56 -10.78
CA LYS A 213 -0.57 -4.68 -11.85
C LYS A 213 -0.12 -4.00 -13.15
N GLN A 214 0.56 -2.87 -13.04
CA GLN A 214 0.92 -2.06 -14.20
C GLN A 214 2.14 -2.62 -14.93
N LEU A 215 3.13 -3.15 -14.20
CA LEU A 215 4.42 -3.55 -14.75
C LEU A 215 4.63 -5.06 -14.80
N PHE A 216 4.11 -5.82 -13.82
CA PHE A 216 4.38 -7.26 -13.70
C PHE A 216 3.21 -8.15 -14.14
N GLU A 217 2.09 -7.56 -14.57
CA GLU A 217 0.95 -8.26 -15.14
C GLU A 217 0.68 -7.74 -16.58
N PRO A 218 0.85 -8.55 -17.66
CA PRO A 218 1.26 -9.98 -17.66
C PRO A 218 2.74 -10.18 -17.28
N THR A 219 3.11 -11.44 -16.98
CA THR A 219 4.47 -11.81 -16.56
C THR A 219 5.51 -11.32 -17.55
N LEU A 220 6.43 -10.50 -17.08
CA LEU A 220 7.55 -9.97 -17.85
C LEU A 220 8.54 -11.07 -18.24
N ALA A 221 9.20 -10.91 -19.40
CA ALA A 221 10.22 -11.83 -19.90
C ALA A 221 11.46 -11.06 -20.39
N PHE A 222 12.63 -11.42 -19.86
CA PHE A 222 13.93 -10.85 -20.20
C PHE A 222 15.00 -11.93 -20.25
N ASN A 223 16.16 -11.64 -20.83
CA ASN A 223 17.27 -12.59 -20.86
C ASN A 223 17.99 -12.67 -19.50
N ASN A 224 18.11 -11.56 -18.81
CA ASN A 224 18.80 -11.47 -17.53
C ASN A 224 18.21 -10.37 -16.63
N ILE A 225 18.69 -10.27 -15.39
CA ILE A 225 18.21 -9.31 -14.40
C ILE A 225 18.60 -7.87 -14.72
N ASP A 226 19.70 -7.66 -15.46
CA ASP A 226 20.16 -6.31 -15.81
C ASP A 226 19.26 -5.69 -16.88
N GLU A 227 18.82 -6.47 -17.86
CA GLU A 227 17.80 -6.03 -18.82
C GLU A 227 16.47 -5.70 -18.13
N LEU A 228 16.04 -6.53 -17.18
CA LEU A 228 14.86 -6.24 -16.36
C LEU A 228 15.04 -4.93 -15.60
N ASN A 229 16.19 -4.73 -14.95
CA ASN A 229 16.45 -3.52 -14.17
C ASN A 229 16.55 -2.26 -15.04
N SER A 230 17.08 -2.36 -16.25
CA SER A 230 17.07 -1.26 -17.22
C SER A 230 15.64 -0.92 -17.63
N PHE A 231 14.80 -1.90 -17.93
CA PHE A 231 13.39 -1.70 -18.22
C PHE A 231 12.66 -1.04 -17.04
N LEU A 232 12.86 -1.53 -15.80
CA LEU A 232 12.23 -0.96 -14.61
C LEU A 232 12.63 0.50 -14.38
N LEU A 233 13.89 0.85 -14.63
CA LEU A 233 14.38 2.23 -14.55
C LEU A 233 13.67 3.14 -15.57
N ASP A 234 13.55 2.69 -16.82
CA ASP A 234 12.84 3.43 -17.88
C ASP A 234 11.35 3.62 -17.50
N GLN A 235 10.71 2.58 -16.93
CA GLN A 235 9.33 2.68 -16.45
C GLN A 235 9.20 3.68 -15.29
N CYS A 236 10.17 3.75 -14.37
CA CYS A 236 10.17 4.78 -13.33
C CYS A 236 10.18 6.18 -13.94
N HIS A 237 11.04 6.45 -14.93
CA HIS A 237 11.08 7.73 -15.62
C HIS A 237 9.78 8.06 -16.33
N GLN A 238 9.24 7.15 -17.15
CA GLN A 238 8.02 7.36 -17.93
C GLN A 238 6.80 7.62 -17.04
N ILE A 239 6.61 6.81 -15.99
CA ILE A 239 5.44 6.95 -15.10
C ILE A 239 5.52 8.27 -14.32
N ILE A 240 6.69 8.63 -13.78
CA ILE A 240 6.85 9.89 -13.04
C ILE A 240 6.56 11.10 -13.92
N GLN A 241 6.94 11.06 -15.20
CA GLN A 241 6.71 12.16 -16.14
C GLN A 241 5.22 12.42 -16.41
N THR A 242 4.39 11.38 -16.40
CA THR A 242 2.98 11.46 -16.83
C THR A 242 1.97 11.37 -15.70
N ALA A 243 2.34 10.74 -14.58
CA ALA A 243 1.42 10.49 -13.47
C ALA A 243 1.09 11.78 -12.71
N THR A 244 -0.18 11.92 -12.36
CA THR A 244 -0.67 13.00 -11.48
C THR A 244 -0.45 12.64 -10.01
N HIS A 245 -0.24 13.67 -9.18
CA HIS A 245 -0.08 13.48 -7.74
C HIS A 245 -1.39 12.94 -7.13
N PRO A 246 -1.34 11.88 -6.30
CA PRO A 246 -2.55 11.19 -5.83
C PRO A 246 -3.45 12.03 -4.91
N GLU A 247 -2.90 13.03 -4.23
CA GLU A 247 -3.62 13.92 -3.31
C GLU A 247 -3.98 15.26 -3.95
N ASP A 248 -3.28 15.66 -5.01
CA ASP A 248 -3.53 16.90 -5.77
C ASP A 248 -3.43 16.61 -7.27
N ARG A 249 -4.53 16.21 -7.86
CA ARG A 249 -4.59 15.83 -9.28
C ARG A 249 -4.29 16.97 -10.26
N SER A 250 -4.20 18.20 -9.80
CA SER A 250 -3.77 19.34 -10.61
C SER A 250 -2.26 19.35 -10.88
N LYS A 251 -1.50 18.57 -10.11
CA LYS A 251 -0.03 18.53 -10.18
C LYS A 251 0.46 17.20 -10.75
N VAL A 252 1.46 17.29 -11.62
CA VAL A 252 2.20 16.15 -12.14
C VAL A 252 3.33 15.80 -11.16
N ILE A 253 3.57 14.51 -10.93
CA ILE A 253 4.63 14.04 -10.01
C ILE A 253 5.98 14.63 -10.41
N ASN A 254 6.31 14.64 -11.69
CA ASN A 254 7.59 15.15 -12.19
C ASN A 254 7.84 16.62 -11.82
N THR A 255 6.82 17.47 -11.90
CA THR A 255 6.95 18.90 -11.53
C THR A 255 7.34 19.05 -10.06
N LEU A 256 6.70 18.30 -9.16
CA LEU A 256 7.02 18.32 -7.75
C LEU A 256 8.39 17.68 -7.48
N PHE A 257 8.73 16.62 -8.20
CA PHE A 257 10.01 15.93 -8.06
C PHE A 257 11.20 16.83 -8.49
N CYS A 258 11.08 17.57 -9.57
CA CYS A 258 12.12 18.53 -9.98
C CYS A 258 12.41 19.56 -8.89
N VAL A 259 11.38 20.06 -8.20
CA VAL A 259 11.55 20.99 -7.08
C VAL A 259 12.13 20.27 -5.86
N GLU A 260 11.59 19.11 -5.48
CA GLU A 260 12.08 18.34 -4.33
C GLU A 260 13.55 17.93 -4.49
N ARG A 261 13.96 17.57 -5.71
CA ARG A 261 15.35 17.19 -6.04
C ARG A 261 16.37 18.26 -5.69
N THR A 262 16.03 19.54 -5.81
CA THR A 262 16.94 20.64 -5.46
C THR A 262 17.12 20.82 -3.94
N MET A 263 16.27 20.17 -3.14
CA MET A 263 16.27 20.25 -1.68
C MET A 263 16.88 19.00 -1.01
N LEU A 264 17.12 17.93 -1.79
CA LEU A 264 17.77 16.73 -1.28
C LEU A 264 19.22 17.01 -0.89
N ALA A 265 19.69 16.36 0.16
CA ALA A 265 21.09 16.46 0.57
C ALA A 265 22.02 15.80 -0.47
N PRO A 266 23.25 16.30 -0.66
CA PRO A 266 24.22 15.67 -1.54
C PRO A 266 24.47 14.22 -1.14
N TYR A 267 24.63 13.36 -2.15
CA TYR A 267 24.81 11.93 -1.98
C TYR A 267 26.17 11.49 -2.52
N SER A 268 26.80 10.54 -1.79
CA SER A 268 27.91 9.73 -2.28
C SER A 268 27.62 8.24 -2.03
N PRO A 269 28.05 7.32 -2.92
CA PRO A 269 27.79 5.90 -2.73
C PRO A 269 28.37 5.36 -1.41
N TYR A 270 27.63 4.49 -0.73
CA TYR A 270 28.12 3.71 0.41
C TYR A 270 28.79 2.42 -0.10
N THR A 271 30.00 2.13 0.35
CA THR A 271 30.80 0.96 -0.03
C THR A 271 30.98 -0.04 1.10
#